data_f2a984e25504ab56dbde0222167edd15
#
_entry.id   f2a984e25504ab56dbde0222167edd15
#
_cell.length_a   1.000
_cell.length_b   1.000
_cell.length_c   1.000
_cell.angle_alpha   90.00
_cell.angle_beta   90.00
_cell.angle_gamma   90.00
#
_symmetry.space_group_name_H-M   'P 1'
#
loop_
_entity.id
_entity.type
_entity.pdbx_description
1 polymer ?
#
loop_
_entity_poly.entity_id
_entity_poly.type
_entity_poly.pdbx_seq_one_letter_code
_entity_poly.pdbx_strand_id
1 'polypeptide(L)'
;TYMQNYKNLWDLYINNSAVNPADLAAGGFDAADEFGKEQAVFYQNGSWEWAKLTGTGDGQYGLDNLSMIPFYCGVAGEENAGLNCGTENCWAVNKNAKEEDIQATLDFMKWVVTSDEGTTMLAEQFGPCPFKNAKTPENVFFADANTYTAAGNYIVTWAFNWTPAVNDWRAGVVDALTQYTVNGGSWDDVKTAFVDGWATQYAKENG
;
A
#
# COMPACT_ATOMS: atom_id res chain seq x y z
N THR A 1 17.16 -10.67 11.72
CA THR A 1 17.14 -11.33 10.41
C THR A 1 16.37 -10.47 9.42
N TYR A 2 15.11 -10.18 9.61
CA TYR A 2 14.29 -9.39 8.67
C TYR A 2 14.85 -8.01 8.34
N MET A 3 15.47 -7.33 9.31
CA MET A 3 16.06 -6.01 9.07
C MET A 3 17.25 -6.05 8.10
N GLN A 4 17.99 -7.17 8.02
CA GLN A 4 19.04 -7.33 7.02
C GLN A 4 18.44 -7.55 5.62
N ASN A 5 17.37 -8.34 5.50
CA ASN A 5 16.67 -8.54 4.25
C ASN A 5 16.08 -7.23 3.74
N TYR A 6 15.48 -6.45 4.66
CA TYR A 6 14.93 -5.14 4.34
C TYR A 6 16.03 -4.16 3.90
N LYS A 7 17.21 -4.17 4.57
CA LYS A 7 18.36 -3.38 4.12
C LYS A 7 18.77 -3.72 2.70
N ASN A 8 18.93 -5.02 2.42
CA ASN A 8 19.36 -5.47 1.09
C ASN A 8 18.41 -4.99 0.00
N LEU A 9 17.12 -5.03 0.29
CA LEU A 9 16.08 -4.55 -0.62
C LEU A 9 16.13 -3.02 -0.77
N TRP A 10 16.26 -2.29 0.33
CA TRP A 10 16.37 -0.82 0.30
C TRP A 10 17.62 -0.37 -0.49
N ASP A 11 18.76 -1.03 -0.25
CA ASP A 11 19.99 -0.78 -1.01
C ASP A 11 19.81 -1.09 -2.51
N LEU A 12 19.05 -2.14 -2.84
CA LEU A 12 18.73 -2.46 -4.24
C LEU A 12 17.97 -1.31 -4.90
N TYR A 13 16.99 -0.74 -4.24
CA TYR A 13 16.22 0.40 -4.76
C TYR A 13 17.10 1.63 -4.94
N ILE A 14 17.81 2.07 -3.91
CA ILE A 14 18.62 3.30 -3.98
C ILE A 14 19.79 3.20 -4.95
N ASN A 15 20.31 2.00 -5.17
CA ASN A 15 21.42 1.79 -6.11
C ASN A 15 20.97 1.61 -7.57
N ASN A 16 19.69 1.40 -7.81
CA ASN A 16 19.13 1.17 -9.15
C ASN A 16 18.02 2.17 -9.52
N SER A 17 17.75 3.17 -8.70
CA SER A 17 16.86 4.27 -9.05
C SER A 17 17.47 5.12 -10.16
N ALA A 18 16.65 5.56 -11.11
CA ALA A 18 17.07 6.54 -12.12
C ALA A 18 17.30 7.93 -11.52
N VAL A 19 16.67 8.22 -10.38
CA VAL A 19 16.79 9.48 -9.65
C VAL A 19 17.90 9.37 -8.60
N ASN A 20 18.66 10.44 -8.45
CA ASN A 20 19.69 10.51 -7.41
C ASN A 20 19.04 10.40 -6.02
N PRO A 21 19.55 9.54 -5.12
CA PRO A 21 19.01 9.41 -3.76
C PRO A 21 18.86 10.73 -2.99
N ALA A 22 19.75 11.68 -3.20
CA ALA A 22 19.66 13.00 -2.56
C ALA A 22 18.44 13.79 -3.04
N ASP A 23 18.07 13.65 -4.31
CA ASP A 23 16.87 14.30 -4.87
C ASP A 23 15.59 13.62 -4.38
N LEU A 24 15.61 12.31 -4.19
CA LEU A 24 14.51 11.57 -3.55
C LEU A 24 14.20 12.09 -2.14
N ALA A 25 15.25 12.34 -1.36
CA ALA A 25 15.11 12.81 0.02
C ALA A 25 14.70 14.29 0.12
N ALA A 26 14.94 15.09 -0.90
CA ALA A 26 14.57 16.52 -0.92
C ALA A 26 13.04 16.75 -0.96
N GLY A 27 12.25 15.73 -1.27
CA GLY A 27 10.80 15.79 -1.39
C GLY A 27 10.34 16.31 -2.76
N GLY A 28 9.03 16.22 -2.98
CA GLY A 28 8.43 16.65 -4.26
C GLY A 28 8.66 15.67 -5.43
N PHE A 29 9.33 14.56 -5.19
CA PHE A 29 9.49 13.49 -6.17
C PHE A 29 8.25 12.57 -6.18
N ASP A 30 7.73 12.30 -7.37
CA ASP A 30 6.67 11.31 -7.56
C ASP A 30 7.25 10.09 -8.29
N ALA A 31 7.38 8.97 -7.57
CA ALA A 31 7.94 7.74 -8.14
C ALA A 31 7.10 7.17 -9.30
N ALA A 32 5.81 7.52 -9.38
CA ALA A 32 4.98 7.17 -10.53
C ALA A 32 5.44 7.87 -11.81
N ASP A 33 6.05 9.04 -11.71
CA ASP A 33 6.60 9.75 -12.87
C ASP A 33 7.77 8.99 -13.50
N GLU A 34 8.67 8.45 -12.68
CA GLU A 34 9.81 7.65 -13.15
C GLU A 34 9.33 6.40 -13.88
N PHE A 35 8.37 5.68 -13.28
CA PHE A 35 7.80 4.49 -13.87
C PHE A 35 6.91 4.81 -15.09
N GLY A 36 6.05 5.81 -14.97
CA GLY A 36 5.14 6.25 -16.03
C GLY A 36 5.86 6.80 -17.28
N LYS A 37 7.07 7.32 -17.10
CA LYS A 37 7.97 7.76 -18.20
C LYS A 37 8.89 6.65 -18.68
N GLU A 38 8.65 5.40 -18.27
CA GLU A 38 9.43 4.21 -18.67
C GLU A 38 10.94 4.31 -18.31
N GLN A 39 11.26 5.04 -17.23
CA GLN A 39 12.63 5.18 -16.71
C GLN A 39 12.97 4.10 -15.66
N ALA A 40 11.94 3.41 -15.14
CA ALA A 40 12.07 2.28 -14.23
C ALA A 40 11.24 1.09 -14.72
N VAL A 41 11.74 -0.13 -14.49
CA VAL A 41 11.04 -1.38 -14.83
C VAL A 41 10.16 -1.86 -13.68
N PHE A 42 10.52 -1.51 -12.45
CA PHE A 42 9.80 -1.91 -11.24
C PHE A 42 9.37 -0.68 -10.45
N TYR A 43 8.12 -0.72 -10.00
CA TYR A 43 7.52 0.32 -9.18
C TYR A 43 6.77 -0.32 -8.01
N GLN A 44 7.15 0.04 -6.79
CA GLN A 44 6.49 -0.47 -5.59
C GLN A 44 5.37 0.49 -5.18
N ASN A 45 4.14 0.05 -5.36
CA ASN A 45 2.95 0.79 -4.93
C ASN A 45 1.75 -0.18 -4.85
N GLY A 46 0.53 0.31 -4.93
CA GLY A 46 -0.69 -0.47 -4.82
C GLY A 46 -1.60 -0.36 -6.04
N SER A 47 -2.65 -1.18 -6.04
CA SER A 47 -3.62 -1.26 -7.15
C SER A 47 -4.36 0.05 -7.44
N TRP A 48 -4.37 1.00 -6.52
CA TRP A 48 -4.92 2.35 -6.72
C TRP A 48 -4.18 3.18 -7.78
N GLU A 49 -2.97 2.79 -8.15
CA GLU A 49 -2.19 3.45 -9.22
C GLU A 49 -2.69 3.10 -10.63
N TRP A 50 -3.58 2.13 -10.77
CA TRP A 50 -4.07 1.66 -12.07
C TRP A 50 -4.51 2.78 -12.99
N ALA A 51 -5.43 3.64 -12.53
CA ALA A 51 -5.96 4.73 -13.34
C ALA A 51 -4.88 5.71 -13.78
N LYS A 52 -3.98 6.08 -12.84
CA LYS A 52 -2.86 6.99 -13.10
C LYS A 52 -1.90 6.44 -14.15
N LEU A 53 -1.56 5.17 -14.06
CA LEU A 53 -0.58 4.53 -14.94
C LEU A 53 -1.14 4.25 -16.35
N THR A 54 -2.40 3.84 -16.44
CA THR A 54 -3.02 3.49 -17.75
C THR A 54 -3.65 4.65 -18.48
N GLY A 55 -3.78 5.81 -17.85
CA GLY A 55 -4.49 6.94 -18.45
C GLY A 55 -6.00 6.78 -18.48
N THR A 56 -6.57 5.84 -17.70
CA THR A 56 -8.01 5.62 -17.59
C THR A 56 -8.64 6.76 -16.78
N GLY A 57 -9.71 7.36 -17.28
CA GLY A 57 -10.32 8.53 -16.64
C GLY A 57 -9.37 9.74 -16.63
N ASP A 58 -9.04 10.27 -15.46
CA ASP A 58 -8.11 11.38 -15.27
C ASP A 58 -6.64 10.92 -15.20
N GLY A 59 -6.33 9.72 -15.69
CA GLY A 59 -5.00 9.13 -15.65
C GLY A 59 -3.95 9.92 -16.43
N GLN A 60 -2.70 9.83 -15.98
CA GLN A 60 -1.60 10.67 -16.45
C GLN A 60 -0.74 10.00 -17.52
N TYR A 61 -0.58 8.66 -17.44
CA TYR A 61 0.27 7.87 -18.32
C TYR A 61 -0.59 6.90 -19.13
N GLY A 62 -0.17 6.49 -20.28
CA GLY A 62 -0.91 5.58 -21.17
C GLY A 62 -0.29 4.20 -21.23
N LEU A 63 0.18 3.66 -20.12
CA LEU A 63 0.83 2.36 -20.08
C LEU A 63 -0.18 1.22 -20.28
N ASP A 64 0.12 0.28 -21.16
CA ASP A 64 -0.73 -0.87 -21.50
C ASP A 64 -0.07 -2.23 -21.22
N ASN A 65 1.23 -2.24 -20.89
CA ASN A 65 2.02 -3.45 -20.64
C ASN A 65 2.45 -3.52 -19.18
N LEU A 66 1.48 -3.68 -18.28
CA LEU A 66 1.68 -3.72 -16.84
C LEU A 66 1.44 -5.12 -16.27
N SER A 67 2.13 -5.47 -15.19
CA SER A 67 1.90 -6.66 -14.39
C SER A 67 2.07 -6.33 -12.92
N MET A 68 1.32 -6.99 -12.04
CA MET A 68 1.49 -6.90 -10.61
C MET A 68 2.17 -8.16 -10.09
N ILE A 69 3.26 -7.99 -9.33
CA ILE A 69 4.01 -9.10 -8.74
C ILE A 69 4.07 -8.97 -7.21
N PRO A 70 4.13 -10.08 -6.47
CA PRO A 70 4.35 -10.06 -5.03
C PRO A 70 5.68 -9.42 -4.67
N PHE A 71 5.67 -8.73 -3.54
CA PHE A 71 6.87 -8.10 -2.99
C PHE A 71 7.57 -9.08 -2.05
N TYR A 72 8.69 -9.65 -2.50
CA TYR A 72 9.45 -10.62 -1.73
C TYR A 72 10.74 -10.03 -1.15
N CYS A 73 10.86 -10.05 0.18
CA CYS A 73 12.01 -9.51 0.89
C CYS A 73 13.20 -10.46 1.03
N GLY A 74 13.21 -11.61 0.35
CA GLY A 74 14.30 -12.58 0.40
C GLY A 74 14.39 -13.34 1.73
N VAL A 75 13.28 -13.51 2.44
CA VAL A 75 13.22 -14.27 3.69
C VAL A 75 12.99 -15.74 3.39
N ALA A 76 13.93 -16.60 3.80
CA ALA A 76 13.82 -18.04 3.58
C ALA A 76 12.55 -18.60 4.26
N GLY A 77 11.78 -19.38 3.50
CA GLY A 77 10.51 -19.96 3.91
C GLY A 77 9.28 -19.08 3.59
N GLU A 78 9.48 -17.90 3.04
CA GLU A 78 8.42 -16.98 2.63
C GLU A 78 8.34 -16.82 1.09
N GLU A 79 8.90 -17.77 0.34
CA GLU A 79 8.92 -17.75 -1.12
C GLU A 79 7.52 -17.82 -1.76
N ASN A 80 6.54 -18.33 -1.00
CA ASN A 80 5.13 -18.37 -1.40
C ASN A 80 4.31 -17.19 -0.87
N ALA A 81 4.95 -16.14 -0.38
CA ALA A 81 4.25 -14.91 -0.04
C ALA A 81 3.57 -14.34 -1.29
N GLY A 82 2.31 -14.00 -1.16
CA GLY A 82 1.53 -13.38 -2.21
C GLY A 82 1.51 -11.86 -2.08
N LEU A 83 0.49 -11.26 -2.66
CA LEU A 83 0.30 -9.81 -2.59
C LEU A 83 -0.03 -9.36 -1.17
N ASN A 84 0.45 -8.16 -0.84
CA ASN A 84 0.11 -7.51 0.41
C ASN A 84 -1.30 -6.90 0.29
N CYS A 85 -2.22 -7.35 1.15
CA CYS A 85 -3.63 -6.96 1.09
C CYS A 85 -4.26 -6.96 2.49
N GLY A 86 -5.22 -6.08 2.71
CA GLY A 86 -5.98 -6.07 3.96
C GLY A 86 -7.09 -5.02 3.93
N THR A 87 -7.98 -5.06 4.92
CA THR A 87 -9.01 -4.05 5.10
C THR A 87 -8.37 -2.77 5.64
N GLU A 88 -8.45 -1.71 4.88
CA GLU A 88 -7.80 -0.44 5.15
C GLU A 88 -8.82 0.67 5.40
N ASN A 89 -9.81 0.76 4.54
CA ASN A 89 -10.83 1.79 4.59
C ASN A 89 -12.11 1.26 5.22
N CYS A 90 -12.75 2.09 6.04
CA CYS A 90 -14.06 1.79 6.62
C CYS A 90 -14.96 3.04 6.60
N TRP A 91 -16.25 2.80 6.52
CA TRP A 91 -17.23 3.85 6.63
C TRP A 91 -17.62 4.05 8.09
N ALA A 92 -17.73 5.29 8.51
CA ALA A 92 -18.20 5.65 9.83
C ALA A 92 -19.50 6.45 9.73
N VAL A 93 -20.49 6.09 10.56
CA VAL A 93 -21.75 6.81 10.66
C VAL A 93 -21.70 7.72 11.90
N ASN A 94 -22.00 9.00 11.73
CA ASN A 94 -22.04 9.95 12.84
C ASN A 94 -23.24 9.63 13.75
N LYS A 95 -22.98 9.02 14.91
CA LYS A 95 -24.01 8.66 15.90
C LYS A 95 -24.78 9.84 16.51
N ASN A 96 -24.27 11.06 16.35
CA ASN A 96 -24.88 12.28 16.88
C ASN A 96 -25.69 13.04 15.81
N ALA A 97 -25.80 12.52 14.58
CA ALA A 97 -26.69 13.07 13.57
C ALA A 97 -28.16 12.78 13.93
N LYS A 98 -29.08 13.41 13.24
CA LYS A 98 -30.50 13.10 13.40
C LYS A 98 -30.78 11.66 12.95
N GLU A 99 -31.75 11.02 13.56
CA GLU A 99 -32.11 9.63 13.26
C GLU A 99 -32.44 9.43 11.77
N GLU A 100 -33.18 10.39 11.17
CA GLU A 100 -33.51 10.38 9.74
C GLU A 100 -32.27 10.42 8.83
N ASP A 101 -31.23 11.19 9.20
CA ASP A 101 -29.96 11.29 8.44
C ASP A 101 -29.14 10.01 8.61
N ILE A 102 -29.13 9.42 9.80
CA ILE A 102 -28.48 8.14 10.07
C ILE A 102 -29.13 7.06 9.21
N GLN A 103 -30.48 6.98 9.21
CA GLN A 103 -31.19 5.96 8.43
C GLN A 103 -30.94 6.14 6.92
N ALA A 104 -30.98 7.35 6.40
CA ALA A 104 -30.68 7.64 5.01
C ALA A 104 -29.25 7.22 4.64
N THR A 105 -28.29 7.48 5.53
CA THR A 105 -26.89 7.04 5.35
C THR A 105 -26.78 5.52 5.29
N LEU A 106 -27.43 4.81 6.20
CA LEU A 106 -27.44 3.34 6.22
C LEU A 106 -28.12 2.74 4.99
N ASP A 107 -29.20 3.35 4.52
CA ASP A 107 -29.89 2.92 3.30
C ASP A 107 -29.02 3.13 2.07
N PHE A 108 -28.30 4.24 1.98
CA PHE A 108 -27.32 4.48 0.94
C PHE A 108 -26.17 3.46 0.98
N MET A 109 -25.56 3.23 2.13
CA MET A 109 -24.51 2.23 2.32
C MET A 109 -24.98 0.84 1.87
N LYS A 110 -26.21 0.46 2.27
CA LYS A 110 -26.80 -0.80 1.84
C LYS A 110 -26.97 -0.86 0.33
N TRP A 111 -27.51 0.20 -0.27
CA TRP A 111 -27.68 0.28 -1.71
C TRP A 111 -26.35 0.11 -2.45
N VAL A 112 -25.28 0.82 -2.04
CA VAL A 112 -23.96 0.74 -2.66
C VAL A 112 -23.40 -0.68 -2.68
N VAL A 113 -23.60 -1.47 -1.61
CA VAL A 113 -23.03 -2.83 -1.51
C VAL A 113 -23.96 -3.94 -2.01
N THR A 114 -25.21 -3.61 -2.40
CA THR A 114 -26.19 -4.64 -2.81
C THR A 114 -26.80 -4.42 -4.19
N SER A 115 -26.85 -3.19 -4.70
CA SER A 115 -27.38 -2.89 -6.03
C SER A 115 -26.36 -3.22 -7.12
N ASP A 116 -26.84 -3.41 -8.31
CA ASP A 116 -25.97 -3.67 -9.48
C ASP A 116 -25.12 -2.45 -9.82
N GLU A 117 -25.73 -1.26 -9.80
CA GLU A 117 -25.01 0.00 -10.02
C GLU A 117 -23.94 0.26 -8.93
N GLY A 118 -24.33 0.14 -7.65
CA GLY A 118 -23.42 0.39 -6.54
C GLY A 118 -22.22 -0.54 -6.53
N THR A 119 -22.43 -1.84 -6.75
CA THR A 119 -21.36 -2.83 -6.79
C THR A 119 -20.45 -2.68 -8.02
N THR A 120 -21.00 -2.23 -9.16
CA THR A 120 -20.22 -1.86 -10.36
C THR A 120 -19.33 -0.66 -10.06
N MET A 121 -19.89 0.41 -9.50
CA MET A 121 -19.16 1.61 -9.12
C MET A 121 -18.02 1.32 -8.15
N LEU A 122 -18.27 0.47 -7.13
CA LEU A 122 -17.23 0.06 -6.19
C LEU A 122 -16.08 -0.67 -6.89
N ALA A 123 -16.39 -1.60 -7.79
CA ALA A 123 -15.37 -2.34 -8.54
C ALA A 123 -14.52 -1.43 -9.43
N GLU A 124 -15.15 -0.49 -10.13
CA GLU A 124 -14.48 0.42 -11.04
C GLU A 124 -13.60 1.47 -10.33
N GLN A 125 -14.08 1.98 -9.19
CA GLN A 125 -13.42 3.10 -8.51
C GLN A 125 -12.47 2.69 -7.38
N PHE A 126 -12.79 1.60 -6.68
CA PHE A 126 -12.07 1.20 -5.46
C PHE A 126 -11.41 -0.17 -5.52
N GLY A 127 -11.70 -0.96 -6.54
CA GLY A 127 -11.18 -2.30 -6.67
C GLY A 127 -11.99 -3.36 -5.89
N PRO A 128 -11.39 -4.48 -5.50
CA PRO A 128 -12.11 -5.57 -4.85
C PRO A 128 -12.60 -5.18 -3.47
N CYS A 129 -13.87 -5.49 -3.20
CA CYS A 129 -14.51 -5.20 -1.93
C CYS A 129 -14.88 -6.50 -1.20
N PRO A 130 -14.88 -6.54 0.15
CA PRO A 130 -15.12 -7.74 0.95
C PRO A 130 -16.61 -8.07 1.11
N PHE A 131 -17.47 -7.62 0.22
CA PHE A 131 -18.91 -7.87 0.26
C PHE A 131 -19.30 -9.07 -0.59
N LYS A 132 -20.34 -9.81 -0.20
CA LYS A 132 -20.78 -11.03 -0.90
C LYS A 132 -21.13 -10.81 -2.37
N ASN A 133 -21.69 -9.64 -2.70
CA ASN A 133 -22.10 -9.26 -4.05
C ASN A 133 -21.08 -8.37 -4.76
N ALA A 134 -19.86 -8.26 -4.22
CA ALA A 134 -18.82 -7.45 -4.84
C ALA A 134 -18.50 -7.98 -6.24
N LYS A 135 -18.38 -7.06 -7.18
CA LYS A 135 -17.89 -7.36 -8.53
C LYS A 135 -16.38 -7.34 -8.53
N THR A 136 -15.78 -8.15 -9.38
CA THR A 136 -14.33 -8.14 -9.60
C THR A 136 -13.98 -7.04 -10.59
N PRO A 137 -13.04 -6.16 -10.28
CA PRO A 137 -12.55 -5.16 -11.22
C PRO A 137 -11.92 -5.81 -12.45
N GLU A 138 -12.20 -5.24 -13.62
CA GLU A 138 -11.63 -5.70 -14.89
C GLU A 138 -10.32 -4.96 -15.18
N ASN A 139 -9.23 -5.34 -14.50
CA ASN A 139 -7.89 -4.86 -14.83
C ASN A 139 -6.83 -5.94 -14.55
N VAL A 140 -5.64 -5.78 -15.14
CA VAL A 140 -4.57 -6.78 -15.04
C VAL A 140 -4.07 -6.99 -13.61
N PHE A 141 -4.07 -5.96 -12.76
CA PHE A 141 -3.59 -6.10 -11.37
C PHE A 141 -4.42 -7.12 -10.58
N PHE A 142 -5.74 -7.15 -10.79
CA PHE A 142 -6.61 -8.13 -10.12
C PHE A 142 -6.58 -9.50 -10.82
N ALA A 143 -6.35 -9.55 -12.13
CA ALA A 143 -6.10 -10.80 -12.82
C ALA A 143 -4.82 -11.47 -12.30
N ASP A 144 -3.74 -10.72 -12.11
CA ASP A 144 -2.49 -11.18 -11.54
C ASP A 144 -2.68 -11.61 -10.07
N ALA A 145 -3.40 -10.82 -9.26
CA ALA A 145 -3.72 -11.17 -7.87
C ALA A 145 -4.46 -12.51 -7.76
N ASN A 146 -5.44 -12.74 -8.64
CA ASN A 146 -6.17 -14.00 -8.70
C ASN A 146 -5.25 -15.16 -9.12
N THR A 147 -4.31 -14.94 -10.02
CA THR A 147 -3.33 -15.95 -10.45
C THR A 147 -2.46 -16.41 -9.29
N TYR A 148 -1.92 -15.49 -8.48
CA TYR A 148 -1.12 -15.81 -7.31
C TYR A 148 -1.95 -16.54 -6.24
N THR A 149 -3.18 -16.10 -5.99
CA THR A 149 -4.08 -16.76 -5.05
C THR A 149 -4.41 -18.19 -5.50
N ALA A 150 -4.70 -18.38 -6.78
CA ALA A 150 -4.97 -19.72 -7.34
C ALA A 150 -3.73 -20.63 -7.33
N ALA A 151 -2.53 -20.07 -7.41
CA ALA A 151 -1.28 -20.82 -7.27
C ALA A 151 -0.96 -21.23 -5.82
N GLY A 152 -1.76 -20.78 -4.85
CA GLY A 152 -1.59 -21.11 -3.43
C GLY A 152 -0.68 -20.14 -2.66
N ASN A 153 -0.36 -19.00 -3.24
CA ASN A 153 0.35 -17.96 -2.50
C ASN A 153 -0.56 -17.40 -1.40
N TYR A 154 -0.01 -17.26 -0.19
CA TYR A 154 -0.78 -16.71 0.92
C TYR A 154 -0.79 -15.17 0.90
N ILE A 155 -1.90 -14.59 1.36
CA ILE A 155 -2.03 -13.13 1.46
C ILE A 155 -1.20 -12.63 2.64
N VAL A 156 -0.37 -11.62 2.38
CA VAL A 156 0.36 -10.88 3.42
C VAL A 156 -0.54 -9.76 3.93
N THR A 157 -0.90 -9.80 5.21
CA THR A 157 -1.86 -8.86 5.78
C THR A 157 -1.17 -7.62 6.37
N TRP A 158 -1.81 -6.46 6.26
CA TRP A 158 -1.36 -5.21 6.88
C TRP A 158 -1.19 -5.33 8.39
N ALA A 159 -0.08 -4.81 8.91
CA ALA A 159 0.21 -4.81 10.34
C ALA A 159 -0.20 -3.50 11.06
N PHE A 160 -0.94 -2.62 10.43
CA PHE A 160 -1.32 -1.31 10.98
C PHE A 160 -2.06 -1.43 12.32
N ASN A 161 -3.00 -2.37 12.41
CA ASN A 161 -3.81 -2.58 13.62
C ASN A 161 -3.00 -3.12 14.81
N TRP A 162 -1.78 -3.59 14.57
CA TRP A 162 -0.88 -4.13 15.59
C TRP A 162 0.25 -3.17 15.94
N THR A 163 0.28 -2.00 15.30
CA THR A 163 1.33 -1.00 15.49
C THR A 163 0.78 0.16 16.32
N PRO A 164 1.28 0.36 17.54
CA PRO A 164 0.82 1.45 18.41
C PRO A 164 1.21 2.79 17.79
N ALA A 165 0.31 3.77 17.89
CA ALA A 165 0.51 5.12 17.33
C ALA A 165 1.21 5.09 15.94
N VAL A 166 0.67 4.30 15.01
CA VAL A 166 1.32 3.93 13.75
C VAL A 166 1.87 5.12 12.96
N ASN A 167 1.21 6.26 13.00
CA ASN A 167 1.66 7.47 12.29
C ASN A 167 2.91 8.08 12.92
N ASP A 168 3.00 8.11 14.25
CA ASP A 168 4.16 8.63 14.97
C ASP A 168 5.36 7.69 14.81
N TRP A 169 5.13 6.39 14.93
CA TRP A 169 6.17 5.39 14.69
C TRP A 169 6.68 5.48 13.25
N ARG A 170 5.78 5.53 12.27
CA ARG A 170 6.12 5.62 10.84
C ARG A 170 6.92 6.87 10.53
N ALA A 171 6.60 8.02 11.12
CA ALA A 171 7.34 9.26 10.91
C ALA A 171 8.81 9.09 11.29
N GLY A 172 9.11 8.52 12.45
CA GLY A 172 10.49 8.24 12.88
C GLY A 172 11.23 7.24 11.96
N VAL A 173 10.51 6.23 11.47
CA VAL A 173 11.07 5.26 10.50
C VAL A 173 11.40 5.94 9.16
N VAL A 174 10.49 6.76 8.65
CA VAL A 174 10.69 7.50 7.38
C VAL A 174 11.86 8.45 7.50
N ASP A 175 11.98 9.17 8.60
CA ASP A 175 13.12 10.08 8.85
C ASP A 175 14.45 9.31 8.83
N ALA A 176 14.53 8.19 9.55
CA ALA A 176 15.74 7.37 9.59
C ALA A 176 16.11 6.78 8.22
N LEU A 177 15.14 6.29 7.47
CA LEU A 177 15.33 5.80 6.10
C LEU A 177 15.77 6.91 5.15
N THR A 178 15.20 8.10 5.27
CA THR A 178 15.59 9.27 4.49
C THR A 178 17.06 9.64 4.76
N GLN A 179 17.45 9.71 6.03
CA GLN A 179 18.83 9.99 6.39
C GLN A 179 19.79 8.91 5.88
N TYR A 180 19.40 7.63 6.01
CA TYR A 180 20.19 6.53 5.46
C TYR A 180 20.37 6.66 3.93
N THR A 181 19.30 6.99 3.22
CA THR A 181 19.30 7.13 1.74
C THR A 181 20.28 8.21 1.26
N VAL A 182 20.45 9.29 2.00
CA VAL A 182 21.35 10.40 1.64
C VAL A 182 22.74 10.30 2.30
N ASN A 183 23.07 9.17 2.87
CA ASN A 183 24.32 8.94 3.62
C ASN A 183 24.49 9.89 4.84
N GLY A 184 23.39 10.44 5.38
CA GLY A 184 23.37 11.26 6.59
C GLY A 184 23.15 10.48 7.88
N GLY A 185 22.82 9.17 7.78
CA GLY A 185 22.54 8.27 8.89
C GLY A 185 23.03 6.85 8.63
N SER A 186 22.92 5.99 9.64
CA SER A 186 23.33 4.59 9.57
C SER A 186 22.13 3.65 9.47
N TRP A 187 22.37 2.40 9.05
CA TRP A 187 21.34 1.36 9.11
C TRP A 187 20.97 0.97 10.54
N ASP A 188 21.85 1.20 11.51
CA ASP A 188 21.54 0.97 12.92
C ASP A 188 20.54 2.02 13.44
N ASP A 189 20.57 3.25 12.96
CA ASP A 189 19.54 4.25 13.25
C ASP A 189 18.17 3.82 12.70
N VAL A 190 18.14 3.24 11.50
CA VAL A 190 16.92 2.66 10.92
C VAL A 190 16.39 1.52 11.79
N LYS A 191 17.24 0.60 12.24
CA LYS A 191 16.83 -0.49 13.16
C LYS A 191 16.27 0.07 14.48
N THR A 192 16.92 1.06 15.04
CA THR A 192 16.47 1.73 16.26
C THR A 192 15.10 2.36 16.07
N ALA A 193 14.87 3.06 14.95
CA ALA A 193 13.57 3.63 14.65
C ALA A 193 12.46 2.56 14.51
N PHE A 194 12.77 1.43 13.88
CA PHE A 194 11.81 0.32 13.76
C PHE A 194 11.52 -0.35 15.10
N VAL A 195 12.53 -0.75 15.86
CA VAL A 195 12.40 -1.61 17.04
C VAL A 195 12.11 -0.80 18.30
N ASP A 196 13.00 0.13 18.63
CA ASP A 196 12.89 0.92 19.85
C ASP A 196 11.81 2.00 19.71
N GLY A 197 11.62 2.52 18.49
CA GLY A 197 10.52 3.41 18.16
C GLY A 197 9.16 2.73 18.39
N TRP A 198 8.97 1.50 17.92
CA TRP A 198 7.75 0.73 18.18
C TRP A 198 7.54 0.47 19.67
N ALA A 199 8.58 0.01 20.37
CA ALA A 199 8.52 -0.24 21.81
C ALA A 199 8.17 1.02 22.61
N THR A 200 8.68 2.18 22.18
CA THR A 200 8.38 3.47 22.80
C THR A 200 6.90 3.84 22.64
N GLN A 201 6.32 3.67 21.47
CA GLN A 201 4.89 3.95 21.25
C GLN A 201 4.02 2.94 22.01
N TYR A 202 4.39 1.68 22.01
CA TYR A 202 3.69 0.65 22.80
C TYR A 202 3.65 0.99 24.29
N ALA A 203 4.77 1.41 24.86
CA ALA A 203 4.84 1.79 26.27
C ALA A 203 3.99 3.04 26.60
N LYS A 204 3.87 3.99 25.69
CA LYS A 204 3.00 5.17 25.86
C LYS A 204 1.51 4.82 25.90
N GLU A 205 1.09 3.82 25.13
CA GLU A 205 -0.32 3.41 25.07
C GLU A 205 -0.71 2.43 26.20
N ASN A 206 0.24 1.66 26.73
CA ASN A 206 -0.02 0.55 27.66
C ASN A 206 0.68 0.68 29.00
N GLY A 207 1.41 1.78 29.25
CA GLY A 207 2.22 2.02 30.45
C GLY A 207 1.51 2.85 31.56
#